data_372d3e3580aca139c61f746ff5a934e7
#
_entry.id   372d3e3580aca139c61f746ff5a934e7
#
_cell.length_a   1.000
_cell.length_b   1.000
_cell.length_c   1.000
_cell.angle_alpha   90.00
_cell.angle_beta   90.00
_cell.angle_gamma   90.00
#
_symmetry.space_group_name_H-M   'P 1'
#
loop_
_entity.id
_entity.type
_entity.pdbx_description
1 polymer ?
#
loop_
_entity_poly.entity_id
_entity_poly.type
_entity_poly.pdbx_seq_one_letter_code
_entity_poly.pdbx_strand_id
1 'polypeptide(L)'
;MWPPPKPKPKRIIAIASSNFSNLKEPARTLHIALLARAATIFRVEQIIIYKESNTPCTPIKTVLEALEAPQYLRKYLVPKSRHLRYIGAAPPLRSPSHLLRDEQSPYREGYILRRIGDKAIVDIGLEKPVQAKVPPGLGPRVTLTQIQGHWQYIDREQIXVYWGYTVXCQQSLKQTLQNYXTPKTLVXATSRKGTPINTLATQLKTKIATAETLLVLFGTHNKGIQEIATQENINPQHYIHYTINTAPLQGTKTIRTEEAVLTTMAILNLLDQQTTT
;
A
#
# COMPACT_ATOMS: atom_id res chain seq x y z
N MET A 1 -6.50 11.83 16.31
CA MET A 1 -5.25 12.59 16.02
C MET A 1 -4.95 12.52 14.52
N TRP A 2 -4.56 13.64 13.89
CA TRP A 2 -4.19 13.71 12.47
C TRP A 2 -2.89 14.50 12.32
N PRO A 3 -1.91 14.01 11.58
CA PRO A 3 -1.89 12.72 10.87
C PRO A 3 -1.70 11.54 11.83
N PRO A 4 -2.18 10.34 11.44
CA PRO A 4 -2.07 9.17 12.32
C PRO A 4 -0.64 8.62 12.34
N PRO A 5 -0.23 7.95 13.42
CA PRO A 5 1.10 7.34 13.47
C PRO A 5 1.23 6.19 12.48
N LYS A 6 2.46 5.84 12.12
CA LYS A 6 2.73 4.60 11.38
C LYS A 6 2.19 3.41 12.19
N PRO A 7 1.65 2.41 11.51
CA PRO A 7 1.22 1.20 12.22
C PRO A 7 2.43 0.38 12.68
N LYS A 8 2.28 -0.29 13.79
CA LYS A 8 3.20 -1.34 14.24
C LYS A 8 2.36 -2.58 14.53
N PRO A 9 2.54 -3.63 13.76
CA PRO A 9 3.54 -3.87 12.70
C PRO A 9 3.31 -3.07 11.41
N LYS A 10 4.39 -2.92 10.62
CA LYS A 10 4.30 -2.38 9.26
C LYS A 10 3.31 -3.22 8.46
N ARG A 11 2.36 -2.58 7.79
CA ARG A 11 1.28 -3.28 7.07
C ARG A 11 1.58 -3.36 5.58
N ILE A 12 1.65 -4.59 5.08
CA ILE A 12 1.89 -4.89 3.66
C ILE A 12 0.75 -5.78 3.17
N ILE A 13 0.18 -5.46 2.01
CA ILE A 13 -0.77 -6.35 1.35
C ILE A 13 -0.19 -6.85 0.03
N ALA A 14 -0.52 -8.08 -0.34
CA ALA A 14 -0.09 -8.65 -1.62
C ALA A 14 -1.33 -9.14 -2.38
N ILE A 15 -1.46 -8.69 -3.63
CA ILE A 15 -2.59 -9.02 -4.51
C ILE A 15 -2.07 -9.59 -5.84
N ALA A 16 -2.89 -10.38 -6.50
CA ALA A 16 -2.53 -10.95 -7.81
C ALA A 16 -2.66 -9.91 -8.93
N SER A 17 -1.75 -9.95 -9.88
CA SER A 17 -1.78 -9.05 -11.05
C SER A 17 -3.01 -9.28 -11.95
N SER A 18 -3.61 -10.47 -11.90
CA SER A 18 -4.81 -10.80 -12.67
C SER A 18 -6.10 -10.24 -12.06
N ASN A 19 -6.04 -9.74 -10.82
CA ASN A 19 -7.20 -9.07 -10.22
C ASN A 19 -7.60 -7.87 -11.08
N PHE A 20 -8.89 -7.65 -11.22
CA PHE A 20 -9.50 -6.60 -12.04
C PHE A 20 -9.37 -6.80 -13.55
N SER A 21 -8.66 -7.86 -14.04
CA SER A 21 -8.46 -8.06 -15.49
C SER A 21 -9.78 -8.36 -16.22
N ASN A 22 -10.76 -8.91 -15.51
CA ASN A 22 -12.08 -9.21 -16.06
C ASN A 22 -13.01 -7.98 -16.10
N LEU A 23 -12.57 -6.85 -15.55
CA LEU A 23 -13.38 -5.63 -15.54
C LEU A 23 -13.04 -4.73 -16.73
N LYS A 24 -14.06 -4.15 -17.33
CA LYS A 24 -13.91 -3.12 -18.35
C LYS A 24 -13.82 -1.74 -17.71
N GLU A 25 -13.22 -0.79 -18.43
CA GLU A 25 -13.18 0.60 -17.98
C GLU A 25 -14.59 1.24 -18.12
N PRO A 26 -14.97 2.16 -17.24
CA PRO A 26 -14.18 2.73 -16.13
C PRO A 26 -14.24 1.92 -14.84
N ALA A 27 -14.99 0.82 -14.78
CA ALA A 27 -15.17 0.03 -13.55
C ALA A 27 -13.83 -0.47 -13.03
N ARG A 28 -12.92 -0.91 -13.91
CA ARG A 28 -11.59 -1.38 -13.50
C ARG A 28 -10.86 -0.31 -12.68
N THR A 29 -10.77 0.91 -13.22
CA THR A 29 -10.12 2.04 -12.53
C THR A 29 -10.77 2.31 -11.17
N LEU A 30 -12.11 2.29 -11.10
CA LEU A 30 -12.83 2.57 -9.86
C LEU A 30 -12.58 1.47 -8.80
N HIS A 31 -12.56 0.20 -9.20
CA HIS A 31 -12.29 -0.91 -8.26
C HIS A 31 -10.86 -0.84 -7.74
N ILE A 32 -9.87 -0.51 -8.59
CA ILE A 32 -8.49 -0.30 -8.14
C ILE A 32 -8.43 0.89 -7.16
N ALA A 33 -9.19 1.95 -7.43
CA ALA A 33 -9.25 3.11 -6.54
C ALA A 33 -9.87 2.76 -5.18
N LEU A 34 -10.88 1.89 -5.14
CA LEU A 34 -11.45 1.42 -3.87
C LEU A 34 -10.42 0.61 -3.07
N LEU A 35 -9.62 -0.22 -3.75
CA LEU A 35 -8.51 -0.93 -3.10
C LEU A 35 -7.49 0.07 -2.53
N ALA A 36 -7.12 1.09 -3.30
CA ALA A 36 -6.21 2.15 -2.85
C ALA A 36 -6.76 2.89 -1.62
N ARG A 37 -8.08 3.19 -1.63
CA ARG A 37 -8.76 3.81 -0.50
C ARG A 37 -8.70 2.90 0.73
N ALA A 38 -9.03 1.61 0.58
CA ALA A 38 -8.99 0.64 1.69
C ALA A 38 -7.58 0.57 2.28
N ALA A 39 -6.56 0.49 1.43
CA ALA A 39 -5.17 0.45 1.86
C ALA A 39 -4.80 1.72 2.65
N THR A 40 -5.20 2.89 2.16
CA THR A 40 -4.90 4.17 2.82
C THR A 40 -5.64 4.31 4.15
N ILE A 41 -6.94 3.97 4.20
CA ILE A 41 -7.75 4.03 5.42
C ILE A 41 -7.08 3.24 6.56
N PHE A 42 -6.55 2.06 6.24
CA PHE A 42 -5.95 1.19 7.24
C PHE A 42 -4.42 1.25 7.27
N ARG A 43 -3.86 2.36 6.81
CA ARG A 43 -2.43 2.68 6.94
C ARG A 43 -1.52 1.59 6.39
N VAL A 44 -1.90 0.99 5.24
CA VAL A 44 -1.04 0.05 4.52
C VAL A 44 0.15 0.84 3.96
N GLU A 45 1.37 0.38 4.23
CA GLU A 45 2.59 1.08 3.80
C GLU A 45 3.15 0.54 2.49
N GLN A 46 2.72 -0.69 2.11
CA GLN A 46 3.18 -1.25 0.83
C GLN A 46 2.12 -2.16 0.22
N ILE A 47 1.90 -1.99 -1.08
CA ILE A 47 1.05 -2.88 -1.88
C ILE A 47 1.96 -3.64 -2.83
N ILE A 48 1.98 -4.96 -2.70
CA ILE A 48 2.74 -5.85 -3.58
C ILE A 48 1.77 -6.41 -4.61
N ILE A 49 2.16 -6.38 -5.87
CA ILE A 49 1.41 -7.01 -6.95
C ILE A 49 2.27 -8.18 -7.43
N TYR A 50 1.88 -9.40 -7.07
CA TYR A 50 2.59 -10.59 -7.55
C TYR A 50 1.99 -11.03 -8.89
N LYS A 51 2.86 -11.37 -9.84
CA LYS A 51 2.44 -11.80 -11.17
C LYS A 51 1.72 -13.15 -11.07
N GLU A 52 0.56 -13.23 -11.71
CA GLU A 52 -0.28 -14.43 -11.73
C GLU A 52 -0.84 -14.60 -13.15
N SER A 53 -0.83 -15.85 -13.66
CA SER A 53 -1.38 -16.18 -14.98
C SER A 53 -0.81 -15.30 -16.11
N ASN A 54 0.49 -15.00 -16.03
CA ASN A 54 1.21 -14.18 -17.01
C ASN A 54 0.63 -12.78 -17.22
N THR A 55 -0.23 -12.31 -16.31
CA THR A 55 -0.80 -10.97 -16.39
C THR A 55 0.21 -9.95 -15.86
N PRO A 56 0.49 -8.87 -16.60
CA PRO A 56 1.45 -7.86 -16.13
C PRO A 56 0.89 -7.06 -14.95
N CYS A 57 1.76 -6.60 -14.07
CA CYS A 57 1.38 -5.77 -12.92
C CYS A 57 1.14 -4.31 -13.31
N THR A 58 1.66 -3.88 -14.47
CA THR A 58 1.68 -2.48 -14.90
C THR A 58 0.32 -1.78 -14.83
N PRO A 59 -0.79 -2.39 -15.31
CA PRO A 59 -2.07 -1.67 -15.28
C PRO A 59 -2.50 -1.29 -13.86
N ILE A 60 -2.38 -2.21 -12.91
CA ILE A 60 -2.76 -1.95 -11.51
C ILE A 60 -1.77 -0.97 -10.86
N LYS A 61 -0.46 -1.23 -11.05
CA LYS A 61 0.60 -0.40 -10.48
C LYS A 61 0.47 1.06 -10.91
N THR A 62 0.26 1.30 -12.22
CA THR A 62 0.14 2.66 -12.76
C THR A 62 -0.98 3.44 -12.09
N VAL A 63 -2.15 2.80 -11.92
CA VAL A 63 -3.30 3.45 -11.28
C VAL A 63 -3.01 3.72 -9.79
N LEU A 64 -2.46 2.73 -9.07
CA LEU A 64 -2.17 2.87 -7.64
C LEU A 64 -1.16 3.99 -7.39
N GLU A 65 -0.08 4.06 -8.19
CA GLU A 65 0.94 5.10 -8.06
C GLU A 65 0.40 6.48 -8.41
N ALA A 66 -0.45 6.58 -9.45
CA ALA A 66 -1.07 7.85 -9.83
C ALA A 66 -2.00 8.38 -8.72
N LEU A 67 -2.71 7.47 -8.03
CA LEU A 67 -3.57 7.85 -6.91
C LEU A 67 -2.76 8.28 -5.68
N GLU A 68 -1.62 7.62 -5.43
CA GLU A 68 -0.76 7.92 -4.27
C GLU A 68 0.03 9.23 -4.47
N ALA A 69 0.25 9.64 -5.71
CA ALA A 69 0.98 10.88 -5.99
C ALA A 69 0.20 12.10 -5.45
N PRO A 70 0.82 12.97 -4.62
CA PRO A 70 0.17 14.21 -4.19
C PRO A 70 -0.29 15.03 -5.40
N GLN A 71 -1.46 15.64 -5.30
CA GLN A 71 -2.08 16.31 -6.43
C GLN A 71 -1.16 17.37 -7.07
N TYR A 72 -0.43 18.13 -6.25
CA TYR A 72 0.45 19.18 -6.73
C TYR A 72 1.69 18.65 -7.46
N LEU A 73 2.05 17.35 -7.27
CA LEU A 73 3.17 16.72 -7.97
C LEU A 73 2.75 15.84 -9.15
N ARG A 74 1.45 15.67 -9.38
CA ARG A 74 0.98 14.76 -10.45
C ARG A 74 1.52 15.14 -11.83
N LYS A 75 1.70 16.43 -12.10
CA LYS A 75 2.26 16.92 -13.37
C LYS A 75 3.65 16.37 -13.67
N TYR A 76 4.40 15.98 -12.62
CA TYR A 76 5.74 15.40 -12.76
C TYR A 76 5.74 13.87 -12.63
N LEU A 77 4.91 13.34 -11.74
CA LEU A 77 4.99 11.94 -11.30
C LEU A 77 4.08 11.00 -12.07
N VAL A 78 2.99 11.53 -12.65
CA VAL A 78 1.97 10.69 -13.29
C VAL A 78 2.22 10.64 -14.80
N PRO A 79 2.59 9.46 -15.35
CA PRO A 79 2.88 9.36 -16.77
C PRO A 79 1.62 9.48 -17.62
N LYS A 80 1.80 9.85 -18.89
CA LYS A 80 0.73 9.71 -19.88
C LYS A 80 0.55 8.22 -20.16
N SER A 81 -0.62 7.68 -19.85
CA SER A 81 -0.89 6.25 -19.98
C SER A 81 -2.36 5.98 -20.26
N ARG A 82 -2.63 5.01 -21.13
CA ARG A 82 -4.00 4.56 -21.40
C ARG A 82 -4.67 4.03 -20.13
N HIS A 83 -3.90 3.53 -19.19
CA HIS A 83 -4.41 2.99 -17.92
C HIS A 83 -4.95 4.08 -16.99
N LEU A 84 -4.65 5.35 -17.26
CA LEU A 84 -5.07 6.49 -16.45
C LEU A 84 -6.21 7.29 -17.09
N ARG A 85 -6.80 6.79 -18.19
CA ARG A 85 -7.86 7.51 -18.92
C ARG A 85 -9.03 7.93 -18.02
N TYR A 86 -9.36 7.09 -17.04
CA TYR A 86 -10.51 7.31 -16.15
C TYR A 86 -10.11 7.69 -14.73
N ILE A 87 -8.83 8.05 -14.50
CA ILE A 87 -8.32 8.35 -13.17
C ILE A 87 -9.04 9.54 -12.50
N GLY A 88 -9.58 10.45 -13.31
CA GLY A 88 -10.31 11.60 -12.78
C GLY A 88 -11.64 11.24 -12.10
N ALA A 89 -12.18 10.05 -12.35
CA ALA A 89 -13.39 9.57 -11.68
C ALA A 89 -13.10 8.91 -10.32
N ALA A 90 -11.82 8.66 -10.01
CA ALA A 90 -11.45 7.97 -8.78
C ALA A 90 -11.54 8.92 -7.57
N PRO A 91 -12.05 8.44 -6.43
CA PRO A 91 -12.07 9.27 -5.21
C PRO A 91 -10.65 9.56 -4.73
N PRO A 92 -10.39 10.77 -4.21
CA PRO A 92 -9.05 11.12 -3.73
C PRO A 92 -8.69 10.30 -2.48
N LEU A 93 -7.41 9.97 -2.32
CA LEU A 93 -6.94 9.22 -1.15
C LEU A 93 -6.93 10.10 0.12
N ARG A 94 -6.49 11.35 -0.01
CA ARG A 94 -6.38 12.28 1.13
C ARG A 94 -5.54 11.69 2.27
N SER A 95 -4.42 11.04 1.90
CA SER A 95 -3.40 10.60 2.86
C SER A 95 -2.66 11.82 3.43
N PRO A 96 -1.92 11.68 4.54
CA PRO A 96 -1.17 12.81 5.10
C PRO A 96 -0.17 13.46 4.14
N SER A 97 0.32 12.73 3.13
CA SER A 97 1.20 13.29 2.10
C SER A 97 0.46 14.17 1.07
N HIS A 98 -0.89 14.12 1.04
CA HIS A 98 -1.73 14.87 0.09
C HIS A 98 -2.14 16.22 0.66
N LEU A 99 -1.15 17.02 1.05
CA LEU A 99 -1.38 18.32 1.66
C LEU A 99 -1.95 19.32 0.64
N LEU A 100 -2.88 20.12 1.08
CA LEU A 100 -3.30 21.32 0.36
C LEU A 100 -2.25 22.42 0.58
N ARG A 101 -2.39 23.50 -0.20
CA ARG A 101 -1.41 24.60 -0.16
C ARG A 101 -1.35 25.27 1.21
N ASP A 102 -2.50 25.41 1.85
CA ASP A 102 -2.65 26.08 3.15
C ASP A 102 -2.50 25.13 4.35
N GLU A 103 -2.40 23.81 4.11
CA GLU A 103 -2.21 22.85 5.19
C GLU A 103 -0.76 22.82 5.64
N GLN A 104 -0.55 22.87 6.95
CA GLN A 104 0.77 22.82 7.56
C GLN A 104 1.12 21.38 7.96
N SER A 105 2.38 21.04 7.78
CA SER A 105 2.92 19.74 8.16
C SER A 105 4.44 19.89 8.32
N PRO A 106 5.05 19.17 9.25
CA PRO A 106 6.52 19.14 9.32
C PRO A 106 7.16 18.45 8.12
N TYR A 107 6.38 17.75 7.29
CA TYR A 107 6.86 17.02 6.13
C TYR A 107 6.09 17.46 4.88
N ARG A 108 6.76 17.45 3.72
CA ARG A 108 6.11 17.63 2.42
C ARG A 108 6.81 16.78 1.36
N GLU A 109 6.01 16.20 0.46
CA GLU A 109 6.57 15.56 -0.73
C GLU A 109 7.03 16.65 -1.70
N GLY A 110 8.15 16.40 -2.38
CA GLY A 110 8.70 17.32 -3.34
C GLY A 110 9.21 16.65 -4.61
N TYR A 111 9.35 17.45 -5.65
CA TYR A 111 9.95 17.03 -6.92
C TYR A 111 11.15 17.94 -7.21
N ILE A 112 12.32 17.33 -7.41
CA ILE A 112 13.56 18.07 -7.67
C ILE A 112 13.49 18.64 -9.09
N LEU A 113 13.51 19.96 -9.19
CA LEU A 113 13.53 20.67 -10.48
C LEU A 113 14.96 20.83 -11.01
N ARG A 114 15.91 21.08 -10.11
CA ARG A 114 17.31 21.33 -10.45
C ARG A 114 18.20 21.07 -9.25
N ARG A 115 19.38 20.51 -9.48
CA ARG A 115 20.39 20.29 -8.44
C ARG A 115 21.46 21.37 -8.49
N ILE A 116 21.98 21.74 -7.33
CA ILE A 116 23.06 22.73 -7.16
C ILE A 116 23.97 22.20 -6.03
N GLY A 117 24.95 21.38 -6.39
CA GLY A 117 25.82 20.73 -5.40
C GLY A 117 25.04 19.80 -4.47
N ASP A 118 25.16 20.01 -3.17
CA ASP A 118 24.45 19.26 -2.13
C ASP A 118 23.01 19.78 -1.88
N LYS A 119 22.60 20.79 -2.64
CA LYS A 119 21.27 21.39 -2.55
C LYS A 119 20.47 21.13 -3.80
N ALA A 120 19.17 21.34 -3.72
CA ALA A 120 18.26 21.22 -4.85
C ALA A 120 17.16 22.28 -4.76
N ILE A 121 16.67 22.70 -5.91
CA ILE A 121 15.44 23.49 -6.03
C ILE A 121 14.31 22.48 -6.19
N VAL A 122 13.34 22.51 -5.28
CA VAL A 122 12.32 21.47 -5.15
C VAL A 122 10.94 22.10 -5.16
N ASP A 123 10.05 21.62 -6.03
CA ASP A 123 8.63 21.99 -6.02
C ASP A 123 7.93 21.15 -4.93
N ILE A 124 7.41 21.81 -3.91
CA ILE A 124 6.69 21.15 -2.79
C ILE A 124 5.21 21.56 -2.75
N GLY A 125 4.69 22.10 -3.87
CA GLY A 125 3.30 22.51 -3.98
C GLY A 125 2.95 23.83 -3.32
N LEU A 126 3.95 24.66 -3.03
CA LEU A 126 3.76 26.02 -2.52
C LEU A 126 3.84 27.03 -3.68
N GLU A 127 3.70 28.32 -3.35
CA GLU A 127 3.71 29.38 -4.37
C GLU A 127 5.00 29.36 -5.20
N LYS A 128 6.12 29.14 -4.52
CA LYS A 128 7.43 29.09 -5.16
C LYS A 128 8.17 27.82 -4.74
N PRO A 129 8.98 27.25 -5.63
CA PRO A 129 9.87 26.15 -5.23
C PRO A 129 10.81 26.61 -4.10
N VAL A 130 11.22 25.64 -3.28
CA VAL A 130 12.10 25.90 -2.15
C VAL A 130 13.50 25.37 -2.43
N GLN A 131 14.50 25.95 -1.78
CA GLN A 131 15.84 25.39 -1.73
C GLN A 131 15.89 24.40 -0.57
N ALA A 132 16.38 23.19 -0.84
CA ALA A 132 16.48 22.14 0.18
C ALA A 132 17.83 21.46 0.13
N LYS A 133 18.34 21.01 1.28
CA LYS A 133 19.53 20.16 1.33
C LYS A 133 19.11 18.74 1.00
N VAL A 134 19.61 18.21 -0.13
CA VAL A 134 19.22 16.89 -0.65
C VAL A 134 20.45 16.13 -1.11
N PRO A 135 20.80 15.00 -0.49
CA PRO A 135 21.96 14.20 -0.88
C PRO A 135 21.97 13.87 -2.39
N PRO A 136 23.15 13.75 -3.01
CA PRO A 136 23.22 13.33 -4.40
C PRO A 136 22.73 11.89 -4.56
N GLY A 137 22.35 11.53 -5.79
CA GLY A 137 21.93 10.16 -6.13
C GLY A 137 20.46 9.83 -5.86
N LEU A 138 19.72 10.67 -5.12
CA LEU A 138 18.30 10.43 -4.91
C LEU A 138 17.51 10.73 -6.18
N GLY A 139 16.40 10.00 -6.36
CA GLY A 139 15.50 10.22 -7.48
C GLY A 139 14.79 11.57 -7.40
N PRO A 140 14.02 11.93 -8.44
CA PRO A 140 13.43 13.26 -8.49
C PRO A 140 12.35 13.49 -7.41
N ARG A 141 11.68 12.44 -6.92
CA ARG A 141 10.71 12.56 -5.83
C ARG A 141 11.42 12.38 -4.49
N VAL A 142 11.23 13.33 -3.58
CA VAL A 142 11.86 13.32 -2.25
C VAL A 142 10.84 13.75 -1.20
N THR A 143 11.03 13.31 0.02
CA THR A 143 10.29 13.83 1.17
C THR A 143 11.21 14.79 1.92
N LEU A 144 10.67 15.97 2.24
CA LEU A 144 11.41 17.03 2.94
C LEU A 144 10.80 17.25 4.31
N THR A 145 11.66 17.66 5.24
CA THR A 145 11.26 18.15 6.56
C THR A 145 11.87 19.53 6.77
N GLN A 146 11.29 20.32 7.68
CA GLN A 146 11.78 21.64 7.98
C GLN A 146 12.46 21.63 9.36
N ILE A 147 13.75 22.01 9.39
CA ILE A 147 14.53 22.09 10.63
C ILE A 147 15.08 23.52 10.70
N GLN A 148 14.75 24.22 11.77
CA GLN A 148 15.18 25.61 11.99
C GLN A 148 14.88 26.52 10.78
N GLY A 149 13.71 26.29 10.15
CA GLY A 149 13.30 27.10 9.00
C GLY A 149 13.88 26.67 7.65
N HIS A 150 14.77 25.69 7.64
CA HIS A 150 15.41 25.21 6.41
C HIS A 150 14.87 23.84 5.99
N TRP A 151 14.59 23.70 4.70
CA TRP A 151 14.12 22.43 4.14
C TRP A 151 15.29 21.49 3.91
N GLN A 152 15.12 20.22 4.29
CA GLN A 152 16.11 19.17 4.05
C GLN A 152 15.43 17.81 3.84
N TYR A 153 16.12 16.94 3.13
CA TYR A 153 15.66 15.59 2.87
C TYR A 153 15.51 14.81 4.17
N ILE A 154 14.47 14.02 4.24
CA ILE A 154 14.28 12.99 5.27
C ILE A 154 13.89 11.68 4.58
N ASP A 155 14.51 10.59 5.04
CA ASP A 155 14.10 9.28 4.54
C ASP A 155 12.66 8.99 4.98
N ARG A 156 11.85 8.53 4.06
CA ARG A 156 10.44 8.20 4.31
C ARG A 156 10.27 7.18 5.45
N GLU A 157 11.24 6.28 5.65
CA GLU A 157 11.21 5.32 6.75
C GLU A 157 11.39 6.00 8.13
N GLN A 158 12.01 7.17 8.17
CA GLN A 158 12.23 7.94 9.41
C GLN A 158 11.03 8.79 9.82
N ILE A 159 10.03 8.90 8.96
CA ILE A 159 8.85 9.69 9.28
C ILE A 159 7.99 8.95 10.30
N UNK A 160 7.59 9.46 11.20
CA UNK A 160 6.95 8.95 12.22
C UNK A 160 5.55 8.67 12.05
N VAL A 161 4.90 9.49 11.19
CA VAL A 161 3.48 9.36 10.86
C VAL A 161 3.27 8.52 9.58
N TYR A 162 2.07 7.97 9.40
CA TYR A 162 1.70 7.31 8.15
C TYR A 162 1.81 8.32 6.99
N TRP A 163 2.45 7.91 5.89
CA TRP A 163 2.76 8.88 4.81
C TRP A 163 2.29 8.41 3.43
N GLY A 164 1.46 7.36 3.39
CA GLY A 164 0.99 6.74 2.15
C GLY A 164 1.67 5.40 1.90
N TYR A 165 1.39 4.78 0.75
CA TYR A 165 1.92 3.47 0.41
C TYR A 165 2.92 3.55 -0.75
N THR A 166 3.74 2.49 -0.88
CA THR A 166 4.55 2.22 -2.08
C THR A 166 3.97 1.01 -2.81
N VAL A 167 4.30 0.90 -4.11
CA VAL A 167 3.82 -0.25 -4.91
C VAL A 167 4.98 -1.03 -5.53
N UNK A 168 4.98 -2.38 -5.30
CA UNK A 168 5.94 -3.17 -5.76
C UNK A 168 5.39 -4.18 -6.64
N CYS A 169 6.16 -4.59 -7.65
CA CYS A 169 5.83 -5.78 -8.45
C CYS A 169 6.77 -6.91 -8.11
N GLN A 170 6.23 -8.13 -8.00
CA GLN A 170 7.01 -9.35 -7.82
C GLN A 170 6.68 -10.34 -8.93
N GLN A 171 7.66 -11.15 -9.34
CA GLN A 171 7.48 -12.07 -10.47
C GLN A 171 6.55 -13.25 -10.15
N SER A 172 6.27 -13.49 -8.85
CA SER A 172 5.40 -14.60 -8.44
C SER A 172 4.99 -14.43 -6.98
N LEU A 173 4.02 -15.22 -6.53
CA LEU A 173 3.70 -15.37 -5.11
C LEU A 173 4.91 -15.95 -4.36
N LYS A 174 5.60 -16.91 -4.98
CA LYS A 174 6.81 -17.52 -4.41
C LYS A 174 7.87 -16.45 -4.10
N GLN A 175 8.16 -15.60 -5.07
CA GLN A 175 9.15 -14.54 -4.87
C GLN A 175 8.69 -13.56 -3.78
N THR A 176 7.39 -13.26 -3.74
CA THR A 176 6.84 -12.40 -2.67
C THR A 176 7.12 -12.99 -1.30
N LEU A 177 6.81 -14.28 -1.12
CA LEU A 177 7.02 -14.95 0.17
C LEU A 177 8.50 -15.01 0.53
N GLN A 178 9.37 -15.32 -0.43
CA GLN A 178 10.81 -15.39 -0.20
C GLN A 178 11.41 -14.03 0.18
N ASN A 179 10.95 -12.97 -0.45
CA ASN A 179 11.51 -11.63 -0.24
C ASN A 179 10.99 -10.96 1.05
N TYR A 180 9.82 -11.34 1.52
CA TYR A 180 9.17 -10.66 2.65
C TYR A 180 9.08 -11.48 3.94
N UNK A 181 9.22 -12.74 4.05
CA UNK A 181 9.21 -13.50 5.02
C UNK A 181 10.41 -13.39 5.67
N THR A 182 10.40 -12.83 6.80
CA THR A 182 11.47 -12.79 7.83
C THR A 182 10.94 -13.46 9.10
N PRO A 183 11.81 -13.81 10.06
CA PRO A 183 11.33 -14.34 11.33
C PRO A 183 10.40 -13.41 12.10
N LYS A 184 10.36 -12.14 11.75
CA LYS A 184 9.52 -11.12 12.40
C LYS A 184 8.30 -10.73 11.56
N THR A 185 8.06 -11.43 10.46
CA THR A 185 6.90 -11.19 9.60
C THR A 185 5.77 -12.15 9.97
N LEU A 186 4.62 -11.61 10.33
CA LEU A 186 3.37 -12.39 10.46
C LEU A 186 2.70 -12.40 9.11
N VAL A 187 2.52 -13.62 8.55
CA VAL A 187 1.89 -13.80 7.23
C VAL A 187 0.49 -14.38 7.39
N UNK A 188 -0.62 -13.73 6.92
CA UNK A 188 -1.86 -14.08 6.91
C UNK A 188 -2.26 -14.29 5.56
N ALA A 189 -2.81 -15.33 5.13
CA ALA A 189 -3.51 -15.50 3.85
C ALA A 189 -5.02 -15.44 4.07
N THR A 190 -5.75 -14.83 3.13
CA THR A 190 -7.21 -14.75 3.21
C THR A 190 -7.85 -15.82 2.36
N SER A 191 -8.92 -16.43 2.86
CA SER A 191 -9.66 -17.46 2.13
C SER A 191 -11.06 -17.63 2.72
N ARG A 192 -12.05 -17.84 1.84
CA ARG A 192 -13.40 -18.21 2.27
C ARG A 192 -13.38 -19.54 3.05
N LYS A 193 -12.41 -20.42 2.74
CA LYS A 193 -12.24 -21.73 3.41
C LYS A 193 -11.29 -21.63 4.62
N GLY A 194 -10.84 -20.44 4.98
CA GLY A 194 -9.94 -20.23 6.11
C GLY A 194 -10.67 -20.34 7.44
N THR A 195 -9.89 -20.33 8.52
CA THR A 195 -10.43 -20.35 9.87
C THR A 195 -11.19 -19.03 10.14
N PRO A 196 -12.43 -19.10 10.62
CA PRO A 196 -13.20 -17.87 10.92
C PRO A 196 -12.44 -16.96 11.88
N ILE A 197 -12.35 -15.68 11.53
CA ILE A 197 -11.50 -14.73 12.25
C ILE A 197 -11.90 -14.58 13.73
N ASN A 198 -13.19 -14.72 14.03
CA ASN A 198 -13.66 -14.61 15.41
C ASN A 198 -13.08 -15.69 16.34
N THR A 199 -12.75 -16.88 15.79
CA THR A 199 -12.15 -17.96 16.59
C THR A 199 -10.63 -17.75 16.80
N LEU A 200 -10.01 -16.90 15.99
CA LEU A 200 -8.56 -16.63 16.04
C LEU A 200 -8.24 -15.26 16.68
N ALA A 201 -9.24 -14.47 17.02
CA ALA A 201 -9.04 -13.05 17.38
C ALA A 201 -8.02 -12.85 18.50
N THR A 202 -8.15 -13.60 19.60
CA THR A 202 -7.22 -13.50 20.75
C THR A 202 -5.80 -13.87 20.37
N GLN A 203 -5.63 -14.98 19.63
CA GLN A 203 -4.33 -15.44 19.20
C GLN A 203 -3.68 -14.43 18.22
N LEU A 204 -4.45 -13.92 17.26
CA LEU A 204 -3.96 -12.95 16.29
C LEU A 204 -3.56 -11.64 16.96
N LYS A 205 -4.35 -11.18 17.94
CA LYS A 205 -4.02 -9.96 18.71
C LYS A 205 -2.61 -10.07 19.30
N THR A 206 -2.29 -11.21 19.94
CA THR A 206 -0.97 -11.46 20.52
C THR A 206 0.12 -11.50 19.44
N LYS A 207 -0.14 -12.18 18.34
CA LYS A 207 0.85 -12.31 17.24
C LYS A 207 1.11 -10.98 16.54
N ILE A 208 0.08 -10.19 16.32
CA ILE A 208 0.19 -8.85 15.71
C ILE A 208 1.07 -7.96 16.62
N ALA A 209 0.83 -8.00 17.93
CA ALA A 209 1.55 -7.16 18.89
C ALA A 209 3.06 -7.43 18.91
N THR A 210 3.49 -8.65 18.55
CA THR A 210 4.91 -9.04 18.58
C THR A 210 5.59 -9.00 17.22
N ALA A 211 4.82 -8.83 16.12
CA ALA A 211 5.37 -8.78 14.77
C ALA A 211 5.97 -7.41 14.46
N GLU A 212 6.99 -7.38 13.59
CA GLU A 212 7.49 -6.13 13.01
C GLU A 212 6.78 -5.82 11.68
N THR A 213 6.37 -6.87 10.96
CA THR A 213 5.67 -6.75 9.68
C THR A 213 4.45 -7.67 9.67
N LEU A 214 3.34 -7.15 9.17
CA LEU A 214 2.12 -7.91 8.89
C LEU A 214 1.94 -7.94 7.37
N LEU A 215 2.11 -9.13 6.79
CA LEU A 215 1.93 -9.37 5.36
C LEU A 215 0.62 -10.12 5.15
N VAL A 216 -0.32 -9.51 4.43
CA VAL A 216 -1.63 -10.12 4.15
C VAL A 216 -1.74 -10.44 2.67
N LEU A 217 -1.98 -11.71 2.37
CA LEU A 217 -2.04 -12.24 1.01
C LEU A 217 -3.49 -12.40 0.56
N PHE A 218 -3.80 -11.89 -0.62
CA PHE A 218 -5.11 -12.00 -1.25
C PHE A 218 -4.98 -12.75 -2.56
N GLY A 219 -5.83 -13.76 -2.76
CA GLY A 219 -5.88 -14.51 -4.01
C GLY A 219 -6.62 -13.77 -5.12
N THR A 220 -7.06 -14.51 -6.13
CA THR A 220 -7.89 -13.99 -7.20
C THR A 220 -9.36 -14.30 -6.91
N HIS A 221 -10.25 -13.82 -7.77
CA HIS A 221 -11.69 -14.09 -7.62
C HIS A 221 -12.03 -15.58 -7.76
N ASN A 222 -11.16 -16.38 -8.39
CA ASN A 222 -11.43 -17.80 -8.62
C ASN A 222 -10.33 -18.74 -8.10
N LYS A 223 -9.19 -18.23 -7.64
CA LYS A 223 -8.10 -19.05 -7.06
C LYS A 223 -7.68 -18.48 -5.71
N GLY A 224 -7.67 -19.33 -4.70
CA GLY A 224 -7.14 -18.97 -3.39
C GLY A 224 -5.61 -19.00 -3.36
N ILE A 225 -5.03 -18.45 -2.31
CA ILE A 225 -3.57 -18.42 -2.12
C ILE A 225 -2.98 -19.84 -2.11
N GLN A 226 -3.69 -20.81 -1.53
CA GLN A 226 -3.24 -22.20 -1.49
C GLN A 226 -3.09 -22.79 -2.89
N GLU A 227 -4.06 -22.52 -3.77
CA GLU A 227 -4.03 -23.01 -5.15
C GLU A 227 -2.89 -22.37 -5.94
N ILE A 228 -2.70 -21.07 -5.78
CA ILE A 228 -1.61 -20.34 -6.45
C ILE A 228 -0.26 -20.87 -5.98
N ALA A 229 -0.10 -21.09 -4.67
CA ALA A 229 1.11 -21.64 -4.08
C ALA A 229 1.43 -23.03 -4.66
N THR A 230 0.40 -23.89 -4.75
CA THR A 230 0.56 -25.22 -5.34
C THR A 230 1.00 -25.14 -6.80
N GLN A 231 0.40 -24.24 -7.59
CA GLN A 231 0.79 -24.04 -9.00
C GLN A 231 2.24 -23.55 -9.15
N GLU A 232 2.75 -22.84 -8.15
CA GLU A 232 4.13 -22.36 -8.15
C GLU A 232 5.10 -23.33 -7.46
N ASN A 233 4.65 -24.55 -7.12
CA ASN A 233 5.45 -25.59 -6.46
C ASN A 233 6.07 -25.10 -5.15
N ILE A 234 5.28 -24.38 -4.34
CA ILE A 234 5.67 -24.00 -2.98
C ILE A 234 4.72 -24.64 -1.96
N ASN A 235 5.28 -25.06 -0.84
CA ASN A 235 4.47 -25.51 0.28
C ASN A 235 4.04 -24.28 1.09
N PRO A 236 2.76 -23.89 1.06
CA PRO A 236 2.32 -22.68 1.75
C PRO A 236 2.53 -22.75 3.27
N GLN A 237 2.55 -23.95 3.86
CA GLN A 237 2.74 -24.11 5.30
C GLN A 237 4.12 -23.64 5.79
N HIS A 238 5.11 -23.56 4.89
CA HIS A 238 6.44 -23.04 5.25
C HIS A 238 6.47 -21.51 5.40
N TYR A 239 5.45 -20.81 4.87
CA TYR A 239 5.44 -19.36 4.79
C TYR A 239 4.24 -18.72 5.47
N ILE A 240 3.08 -19.39 5.43
CA ILE A 240 1.80 -18.78 5.85
C ILE A 240 1.47 -19.27 7.26
N HIS A 241 1.42 -18.35 8.20
CA HIS A 241 1.14 -18.65 9.61
C HIS A 241 -0.35 -18.92 9.85
N TYR A 242 -1.23 -18.20 9.16
CA TYR A 242 -2.68 -18.35 9.31
C TYR A 242 -3.38 -18.18 7.97
N THR A 243 -4.35 -19.05 7.68
CA THR A 243 -5.31 -18.85 6.59
C THR A 243 -6.63 -18.47 7.25
N ILE A 244 -7.04 -17.21 7.05
CA ILE A 244 -8.16 -16.61 7.80
C ILE A 244 -9.34 -16.33 6.90
N ASN A 245 -10.55 -16.49 7.46
CA ASN A 245 -11.80 -16.09 6.84
C ASN A 245 -12.32 -14.86 7.60
N THR A 246 -12.27 -13.70 6.97
CA THR A 246 -12.68 -12.42 7.58
C THR A 246 -14.15 -12.08 7.31
N ALA A 247 -14.86 -12.92 6.54
CA ALA A 247 -16.28 -12.72 6.27
C ALA A 247 -17.01 -14.08 6.38
N PRO A 248 -16.97 -14.73 7.59
CA PRO A 248 -17.66 -16.02 7.73
C PRO A 248 -19.15 -15.87 7.47
N LEU A 249 -19.73 -16.86 6.82
CA LEU A 249 -21.14 -16.89 6.42
C LEU A 249 -21.50 -15.74 5.45
N GLN A 250 -20.55 -15.30 4.60
CA GLN A 250 -20.82 -14.24 3.63
C GLN A 250 -22.06 -14.52 2.79
N GLY A 251 -22.86 -13.49 2.55
CA GLY A 251 -24.11 -13.60 1.79
C GLY A 251 -23.92 -13.62 0.27
N THR A 252 -22.71 -13.32 -0.21
CA THR A 252 -22.40 -13.36 -1.64
C THR A 252 -21.58 -14.62 -1.97
N LYS A 253 -21.71 -15.11 -3.20
CA LYS A 253 -20.91 -16.25 -3.64
C LYS A 253 -19.41 -15.95 -3.62
N THR A 254 -19.05 -14.72 -4.01
CA THR A 254 -17.66 -14.26 -4.05
C THR A 254 -17.55 -12.85 -3.46
N ILE A 255 -16.40 -12.55 -2.87
CA ILE A 255 -16.02 -11.20 -2.41
C ILE A 255 -14.92 -10.71 -3.36
N ARG A 256 -15.03 -9.48 -3.83
CA ARG A 256 -14.04 -8.86 -4.70
C ARG A 256 -12.79 -8.50 -3.91
N THR A 257 -11.65 -8.35 -4.60
CA THR A 257 -10.36 -8.10 -3.95
C THR A 257 -10.39 -6.84 -3.08
N GLU A 258 -10.94 -5.74 -3.59
CA GLU A 258 -11.01 -4.48 -2.84
C GLU A 258 -11.93 -4.60 -1.62
N GLU A 259 -12.99 -5.39 -1.73
CA GLU A 259 -13.89 -5.66 -0.61
C GLU A 259 -13.19 -6.54 0.44
N ALA A 260 -12.46 -7.55 -0.01
CA ALA A 260 -11.68 -8.43 0.87
C ALA A 260 -10.59 -7.63 1.60
N VAL A 261 -9.90 -6.73 0.90
CA VAL A 261 -8.88 -5.87 1.52
C VAL A 261 -9.52 -4.97 2.57
N LEU A 262 -10.64 -4.31 2.22
CA LEU A 262 -11.34 -3.41 3.15
C LEU A 262 -11.77 -4.17 4.42
N THR A 263 -12.46 -5.29 4.24
CA THR A 263 -12.97 -6.10 5.35
C THR A 263 -11.84 -6.64 6.23
N THR A 264 -10.83 -7.23 5.59
CA THR A 264 -9.72 -7.85 6.32
C THR A 264 -8.92 -6.81 7.09
N MET A 265 -8.56 -5.71 6.44
CA MET A 265 -7.75 -4.68 7.09
C MET A 265 -8.51 -3.96 8.19
N ALA A 266 -9.85 -3.82 8.08
CA ALA A 266 -10.70 -3.27 9.14
C ALA A 266 -10.62 -4.14 10.41
N ILE A 267 -10.75 -5.45 10.23
CA ILE A 267 -10.71 -6.38 11.37
C ILE A 267 -9.31 -6.44 11.97
N LEU A 268 -8.26 -6.51 11.14
CA LEU A 268 -6.88 -6.55 11.64
C LEU A 268 -6.51 -5.23 12.34
N ASN A 269 -7.05 -4.10 11.87
CA ASN A 269 -6.87 -2.80 12.53
C ASN A 269 -7.54 -2.80 13.93
N LEU A 270 -8.71 -3.44 14.05
CA LEU A 270 -9.40 -3.57 15.34
C LEU A 270 -8.61 -4.44 16.33
N LEU A 271 -7.91 -5.47 15.82
CA LEU A 271 -7.11 -6.36 16.65
C LEU A 271 -5.75 -5.74 17.05
N ASP A 272 -5.31 -4.67 16.36
CA ASP A 272 -4.05 -3.99 16.67
C ASP A 272 -4.21 -3.13 17.91
N GLN A 273 -3.44 -3.43 18.95
CA GLN A 273 -3.57 -2.76 20.27
C GLN A 273 -3.21 -1.27 20.23
N GLN A 274 -2.53 -0.80 19.19
CA GLN A 274 -2.15 0.61 19.09
C GLN A 274 -3.33 1.55 18.80
N THR A 275 -4.51 1.00 18.55
CA THR A 275 -5.70 1.84 18.31
C THR A 275 -6.35 2.34 19.61
N THR A 276 -5.79 2.00 20.78
CA THR A 276 -6.45 2.23 22.07
C THR A 276 -5.82 3.36 22.92
N THR A 277 -4.86 4.12 22.39
CA THR A 277 -4.26 5.25 23.15
C THR A 277 -4.57 6.59 22.51
#